data_13d6c8744e32e2a2a94690806592bb01
#
_entry.id   13d6c8744e32e2a2a94690806592bb01
#
_cell.length_a   1.000
_cell.length_b   1.000
_cell.length_c   1.000
_cell.angle_alpha   90.00
_cell.angle_beta   90.00
_cell.angle_gamma   90.00
#
_symmetry.space_group_name_H-M   'P 1'
#
loop_
_entity.id
_entity.type
_entity.pdbx_description
1 polymer ?
#
loop_
_entity_poly.entity_id
_entity_poly.type
_entity_poly.pdbx_seq_one_letter_code
_entity_poly.pdbx_strand_id
1 'polypeptide(L)'
;MNKFRFLTAGESHGKCLTAIIEGIPAGFEISEDFINSELKRRQGGYGRGGRMKIESDTVEITSGVRFGKTLGSPVTLVVKNRDFENWQKIMSTNPKDYTEEKSFTKYRPGHADFAGSVKYNQTDLRNILERSSARKTAIEVAVGAVAKQMLMQFGVECSSKIIQIGNGKTEEEFRTEIDKAKEAGDTLGGKFVVNYEGLPVGLGSYVHWDRMLDGKIAQ
;
A
#
# COMPACT_ATOMS: atom_id res chain seq x y z
N MET A 1 -0.11 9.17 -25.50
CA MET A 1 0.83 8.20 -24.87
C MET A 1 0.17 7.74 -23.57
N ASN A 2 -0.12 6.45 -23.42
CA ASN A 2 -0.73 5.92 -22.21
C ASN A 2 0.28 6.03 -21.06
N LYS A 3 -0.08 6.76 -19.99
CA LYS A 3 0.74 6.85 -18.79
C LYS A 3 0.42 5.68 -17.87
N PHE A 4 1.45 5.16 -17.21
CA PHE A 4 1.23 4.23 -16.09
C PHE A 4 0.37 4.94 -15.02
N ARG A 5 -0.77 4.38 -14.73
CA ARG A 5 -1.66 4.86 -13.67
C ARG A 5 -2.37 3.69 -13.01
N PHE A 6 -2.84 3.90 -11.79
CA PHE A 6 -3.58 2.88 -11.07
C PHE A 6 -4.68 3.48 -10.21
N LEU A 7 -5.67 2.67 -9.92
CA LEU A 7 -6.72 2.93 -8.95
C LEU A 7 -6.75 1.78 -7.96
N THR A 8 -6.90 2.09 -6.66
CA THR A 8 -7.06 1.08 -5.61
C THR A 8 -8.43 1.16 -4.97
N ALA A 9 -8.98 0.01 -4.62
CA ALA A 9 -10.25 -0.14 -3.91
C ALA A 9 -10.12 -1.17 -2.79
N GLY A 10 -11.14 -1.23 -1.93
CA GLY A 10 -11.22 -2.18 -0.83
C GLY A 10 -11.00 -1.55 0.54
N GLU A 11 -11.59 -2.16 1.52
CA GLU A 11 -11.61 -1.76 2.93
C GLU A 11 -10.71 -2.67 3.77
N SER A 12 -10.30 -2.17 4.92
CA SER A 12 -9.38 -2.87 5.84
C SER A 12 -9.89 -4.25 6.24
N HIS A 13 -11.18 -4.37 6.54
CA HIS A 13 -11.85 -5.61 6.93
C HIS A 13 -12.86 -6.09 5.88
N GLY A 14 -12.87 -5.48 4.69
CA GLY A 14 -13.64 -5.95 3.53
C GLY A 14 -13.06 -7.23 2.95
N LYS A 15 -13.73 -7.79 1.94
CA LYS A 15 -13.40 -9.08 1.34
C LYS A 15 -11.97 -9.15 0.77
N CYS A 16 -11.55 -8.07 0.13
CA CYS A 16 -10.22 -7.97 -0.51
C CYS A 16 -9.83 -6.52 -0.71
N LEU A 17 -8.56 -6.33 -1.04
CA LEU A 17 -8.04 -5.10 -1.65
C LEU A 17 -7.83 -5.36 -3.14
N THR A 18 -8.17 -4.39 -3.97
CA THR A 18 -8.09 -4.49 -5.43
C THR A 18 -7.32 -3.31 -6.01
N ALA A 19 -6.53 -3.55 -7.03
CA ALA A 19 -5.96 -2.50 -7.88
C ALA A 19 -6.23 -2.78 -9.35
N ILE A 20 -6.49 -1.72 -10.11
CA ILE A 20 -6.52 -1.75 -11.57
C ILE A 20 -5.38 -0.87 -12.06
N ILE A 21 -4.51 -1.42 -12.90
CA ILE A 21 -3.32 -0.75 -13.45
C ILE A 21 -3.51 -0.61 -14.96
N GLU A 22 -3.30 0.59 -15.47
CA GLU A 22 -3.29 0.90 -16.91
C GLU A 22 -1.95 1.44 -17.36
N GLY A 23 -1.71 1.40 -18.68
CA GLY A 23 -0.53 1.96 -19.31
C GLY A 23 0.67 1.02 -19.34
N ILE A 24 0.47 -0.26 -19.03
CA ILE A 24 1.51 -1.29 -19.21
C ILE A 24 1.45 -1.76 -20.68
N PRO A 25 2.56 -1.68 -21.44
CA PRO A 25 2.62 -2.22 -22.79
C PRO A 25 2.40 -3.74 -22.81
N ALA A 26 1.90 -4.29 -23.92
CA ALA A 26 1.82 -5.73 -24.11
C ALA A 26 3.22 -6.38 -24.14
N GLY A 27 3.30 -7.62 -23.66
CA GLY A 27 4.51 -8.43 -23.72
C GLY A 27 5.49 -8.26 -22.56
N PHE A 28 5.22 -7.38 -21.58
CA PHE A 28 6.03 -7.31 -20.36
C PHE A 28 5.85 -8.57 -19.50
N GLU A 29 6.96 -9.09 -18.99
CA GLU A 29 6.96 -10.20 -18.06
C GLU A 29 6.57 -9.74 -16.66
N ILE A 30 5.57 -10.39 -16.07
CA ILE A 30 5.12 -10.14 -14.69
C ILE A 30 5.04 -11.47 -13.94
N SER A 31 5.66 -11.53 -12.78
CA SER A 31 5.67 -12.67 -11.88
C SER A 31 4.88 -12.37 -10.61
N GLU A 32 3.89 -13.21 -10.30
CA GLU A 32 3.19 -13.18 -9.00
C GLU A 32 4.15 -13.47 -7.84
N ASP A 33 5.14 -14.35 -8.02
CA ASP A 33 6.13 -14.67 -6.99
C ASP A 33 6.95 -13.44 -6.60
N PHE A 34 7.33 -12.62 -7.59
CA PHE A 34 8.02 -11.35 -7.29
C PHE A 34 7.12 -10.41 -6.50
N ILE A 35 5.85 -10.26 -6.90
CA ILE A 35 4.88 -9.43 -6.15
C ILE A 35 4.71 -9.95 -4.74
N ASN A 36 4.58 -11.27 -4.57
CA ASN A 36 4.44 -11.92 -3.28
C ASN A 36 5.68 -11.74 -2.39
N SER A 37 6.88 -11.71 -2.98
CA SER A 37 8.12 -11.41 -2.25
C SER A 37 8.11 -9.99 -1.66
N GLU A 38 7.63 -8.99 -2.40
CA GLU A 38 7.50 -7.62 -1.92
C GLU A 38 6.39 -7.48 -0.87
N LEU A 39 5.26 -8.20 -1.01
CA LEU A 39 4.22 -8.27 0.02
C LEU A 39 4.76 -8.90 1.30
N LYS A 40 5.54 -9.97 1.20
CA LYS A 40 6.21 -10.59 2.36
C LYS A 40 7.20 -9.63 3.03
N ARG A 41 7.99 -8.89 2.24
CA ARG A 41 8.90 -7.84 2.75
C ARG A 41 8.13 -6.75 3.50
N ARG A 42 6.97 -6.31 2.98
CA ARG A 42 6.08 -5.37 3.67
C ARG A 42 5.62 -5.91 5.03
N GLN A 43 5.34 -7.20 5.14
CA GLN A 43 4.87 -7.83 6.37
C GLN A 43 5.97 -8.06 7.41
N GLY A 44 7.23 -7.98 7.01
CA GLY A 44 8.39 -8.08 7.91
C GLY A 44 8.58 -6.83 8.79
N GLY A 45 9.55 -6.90 9.67
CA GLY A 45 9.97 -5.80 10.55
C GLY A 45 9.57 -5.98 12.02
N TYR A 46 10.39 -5.41 12.90
CA TYR A 46 10.19 -5.44 14.34
C TYR A 46 9.04 -4.51 14.76
N GLY A 47 8.36 -4.85 15.86
CA GLY A 47 7.30 -4.01 16.46
C GLY A 47 5.96 -4.01 15.70
N ARG A 48 5.78 -4.87 14.71
CA ARG A 48 4.53 -4.97 13.96
C ARG A 48 3.38 -5.46 14.82
N GLY A 49 2.17 -4.90 14.61
CA GLY A 49 0.97 -5.26 15.36
C GLY A 49 0.50 -6.70 15.13
N GLY A 50 -0.35 -7.20 16.04
CA GLY A 50 -0.83 -8.58 16.07
C GLY A 50 -1.53 -9.06 14.78
N ARG A 51 -2.21 -8.16 14.05
CA ARG A 51 -2.84 -8.46 12.78
C ARG A 51 -1.87 -8.99 11.71
N MET A 52 -0.61 -8.55 11.74
CA MET A 52 0.42 -9.04 10.81
C MET A 52 0.75 -10.52 10.99
N LYS A 53 0.32 -11.14 12.11
CA LYS A 53 0.44 -12.58 12.35
C LYS A 53 -0.68 -13.39 11.69
N ILE A 54 -1.82 -12.75 11.43
CA ILE A 54 -3.01 -13.38 10.82
C ILE A 54 -2.92 -13.32 9.30
N GLU A 55 -2.51 -12.15 8.78
CA GLU A 55 -2.44 -11.91 7.34
C GLU A 55 -1.16 -12.52 6.74
N SER A 56 -1.34 -13.29 5.68
CA SER A 56 -0.28 -13.75 4.78
C SER A 56 -0.68 -13.29 3.39
N ASP A 57 -0.23 -12.08 3.04
CA ASP A 57 -0.63 -11.42 1.81
C ASP A 57 -0.06 -12.16 0.60
N THR A 58 -0.95 -12.55 -0.29
CA THR A 58 -0.63 -13.06 -1.62
C THR A 58 -1.50 -12.34 -2.65
N VAL A 59 -0.91 -12.05 -3.80
CA VAL A 59 -1.63 -11.44 -4.92
C VAL A 59 -2.26 -12.53 -5.79
N GLU A 60 -3.41 -12.20 -6.37
CA GLU A 60 -4.05 -12.92 -7.47
C GLU A 60 -4.16 -11.93 -8.64
N ILE A 61 -3.62 -12.27 -9.81
CA ILE A 61 -3.78 -11.49 -11.03
C ILE A 61 -5.03 -12.02 -11.76
N THR A 62 -6.08 -11.19 -11.83
CA THR A 62 -7.38 -11.61 -12.38
C THR A 62 -7.65 -11.12 -13.80
N SER A 63 -6.84 -10.20 -14.33
CA SER A 63 -6.92 -9.74 -15.73
C SER A 63 -5.61 -9.15 -16.24
N GLY A 64 -5.52 -8.96 -17.56
CA GLY A 64 -4.45 -8.23 -18.22
C GLY A 64 -3.13 -8.98 -18.39
N VAL A 65 -3.04 -10.23 -17.94
CA VAL A 65 -1.85 -11.10 -18.05
C VAL A 65 -2.23 -12.48 -18.55
N ARG A 66 -1.41 -13.05 -19.42
CA ARG A 66 -1.53 -14.42 -19.88
C ARG A 66 -0.15 -15.05 -20.05
N PHE A 67 0.04 -16.23 -19.47
CA PHE A 67 1.34 -16.93 -19.49
C PHE A 67 2.51 -16.06 -19.01
N GLY A 68 2.29 -15.29 -17.92
CA GLY A 68 3.27 -14.40 -17.34
C GLY A 68 3.58 -13.12 -18.14
N LYS A 69 2.82 -12.84 -19.22
CA LYS A 69 3.02 -11.65 -20.06
C LYS A 69 1.78 -10.78 -20.11
N THR A 70 1.99 -9.46 -20.03
CA THR A 70 0.91 -8.48 -20.14
C THR A 70 0.29 -8.46 -21.54
N LEU A 71 -0.99 -8.14 -21.60
CA LEU A 71 -1.76 -8.10 -22.85
C LEU A 71 -1.92 -6.68 -23.42
N GLY A 72 -1.47 -5.64 -22.70
CA GLY A 72 -1.73 -4.23 -23.03
C GLY A 72 -3.12 -3.74 -22.57
N SER A 73 -3.94 -4.63 -22.04
CA SER A 73 -5.21 -4.30 -21.38
C SER A 73 -4.98 -4.03 -19.88
N PRO A 74 -5.97 -3.45 -19.15
CA PRO A 74 -5.85 -3.23 -17.72
C PRO A 74 -5.50 -4.50 -16.94
N VAL A 75 -4.52 -4.40 -16.06
CA VAL A 75 -4.12 -5.48 -15.14
C VAL A 75 -4.83 -5.29 -13.82
N THR A 76 -5.52 -6.33 -13.36
CA THR A 76 -6.22 -6.32 -12.06
C THR A 76 -5.48 -7.20 -11.07
N LEU A 77 -5.15 -6.62 -9.93
CA LEU A 77 -4.54 -7.29 -8.78
C LEU A 77 -5.55 -7.38 -7.63
N VAL A 78 -5.60 -8.53 -6.98
CA VAL A 78 -6.45 -8.76 -5.81
C VAL A 78 -5.61 -9.34 -4.67
N VAL A 79 -5.73 -8.76 -3.47
CA VAL A 79 -5.16 -9.28 -2.22
C VAL A 79 -6.30 -9.55 -1.26
N LYS A 80 -6.54 -10.81 -0.92
CA LYS A 80 -7.63 -11.23 -0.02
C LYS A 80 -7.32 -10.82 1.42
N ASN A 81 -8.34 -10.41 2.16
CA ASN A 81 -8.26 -10.19 3.60
C ASN A 81 -8.70 -11.47 4.32
N ARG A 82 -7.80 -12.15 5.00
CA ARG A 82 -8.13 -13.36 5.77
C ARG A 82 -9.07 -13.08 6.94
N ASP A 83 -8.90 -11.93 7.57
CA ASP A 83 -9.76 -11.50 8.68
C ASP A 83 -11.22 -11.22 8.28
N PHE A 84 -11.51 -11.12 6.97
CA PHE A 84 -12.88 -10.90 6.47
C PHE A 84 -13.88 -11.94 6.97
N GLU A 85 -13.45 -13.18 7.22
CA GLU A 85 -14.34 -14.23 7.76
C GLU A 85 -15.02 -13.80 9.06
N ASN A 86 -14.33 -13.01 9.90
CA ASN A 86 -14.85 -12.47 11.16
C ASN A 86 -15.68 -11.19 10.99
N TRP A 87 -15.71 -10.63 9.77
CA TRP A 87 -16.28 -9.31 9.49
C TRP A 87 -17.41 -9.35 8.46
N GLN A 88 -17.81 -10.52 7.98
CA GLN A 88 -18.77 -10.68 6.87
C GLN A 88 -20.07 -9.91 7.09
N LYS A 89 -20.63 -9.96 8.30
CA LYS A 89 -21.85 -9.24 8.65
C LYS A 89 -21.61 -7.74 8.79
N ILE A 90 -20.53 -7.35 9.46
CA ILE A 90 -20.18 -5.95 9.71
C ILE A 90 -19.85 -5.20 8.40
N MET A 91 -19.23 -5.87 7.45
CA MET A 91 -18.82 -5.33 6.14
C MET A 91 -19.77 -5.77 5.01
N SER A 92 -20.97 -6.22 5.35
CA SER A 92 -21.95 -6.62 4.35
C SER A 92 -22.43 -5.43 3.52
N THR A 93 -22.61 -5.66 2.23
CA THR A 93 -23.26 -4.71 1.32
C THR A 93 -24.78 -4.82 1.30
N ASN A 94 -25.33 -5.84 1.97
CA ASN A 94 -26.77 -6.07 2.03
C ASN A 94 -27.39 -5.22 3.17
N PRO A 95 -28.34 -4.32 2.89
CA PRO A 95 -28.96 -3.49 3.93
C PRO A 95 -29.69 -4.28 5.02
N LYS A 96 -30.07 -5.53 4.77
CA LYS A 96 -30.69 -6.40 5.79
C LYS A 96 -29.71 -6.83 6.90
N ASP A 97 -28.41 -6.75 6.65
CA ASP A 97 -27.38 -7.10 7.63
C ASP A 97 -26.94 -5.91 8.49
N TYR A 98 -27.65 -4.77 8.38
CA TYR A 98 -27.34 -3.58 9.15
C TYR A 98 -27.21 -3.88 10.64
N THR A 99 -26.15 -3.39 11.24
CA THR A 99 -25.85 -3.52 12.67
C THR A 99 -24.99 -2.34 13.12
N GLU A 100 -25.20 -1.90 14.36
CA GLU A 100 -24.32 -0.91 15.01
C GLU A 100 -23.11 -1.56 15.70
N GLU A 101 -23.01 -2.89 15.62
CA GLU A 101 -21.83 -3.59 16.14
C GLU A 101 -20.57 -3.07 15.46
N LYS A 102 -19.55 -2.73 16.27
CA LYS A 102 -18.29 -2.14 15.80
C LYS A 102 -18.40 -0.73 15.21
N SER A 103 -19.56 -0.08 15.26
CA SER A 103 -19.70 1.35 15.00
C SER A 103 -18.99 2.18 16.08
N PHE A 104 -18.46 3.34 15.72
CA PHE A 104 -17.90 4.28 16.68
C PHE A 104 -17.98 5.72 16.19
N THR A 105 -18.09 6.67 17.15
CA THR A 105 -18.30 8.09 16.87
C THR A 105 -17.23 9.00 17.49
N LYS A 106 -16.26 8.44 18.23
CA LYS A 106 -15.18 9.20 18.85
C LYS A 106 -14.00 9.32 17.89
N TYR A 107 -13.61 10.54 17.58
CA TYR A 107 -12.45 10.83 16.71
C TYR A 107 -11.15 10.36 17.35
N ARG A 108 -10.31 9.70 16.56
CA ARG A 108 -8.96 9.32 16.97
C ARG A 108 -7.99 10.43 16.59
N PRO A 109 -7.15 10.92 17.53
CA PRO A 109 -6.11 11.90 17.23
C PRO A 109 -5.16 11.39 16.14
N GLY A 110 -4.76 12.27 15.23
CA GLY A 110 -3.82 11.94 14.14
C GLY A 110 -4.37 11.04 13.03
N HIS A 111 -5.68 10.71 13.04
CA HIS A 111 -6.33 9.90 12.02
C HIS A 111 -7.25 10.72 11.11
N ALA A 112 -7.75 10.12 10.03
CA ALA A 112 -8.62 10.78 9.05
C ALA A 112 -10.08 10.97 9.53
N ASP A 113 -10.42 10.58 10.74
CA ASP A 113 -11.80 10.45 11.23
C ASP A 113 -12.59 11.75 11.14
N PHE A 114 -12.06 12.84 11.71
CA PHE A 114 -12.73 14.13 11.70
C PHE A 114 -12.89 14.69 10.28
N ALA A 115 -11.78 14.80 9.55
CA ALA A 115 -11.82 15.38 8.20
C ALA A 115 -12.68 14.52 7.26
N GLY A 116 -12.62 13.20 7.38
CA GLY A 116 -13.41 12.28 6.58
C GLY A 116 -14.90 12.35 6.91
N SER A 117 -15.28 12.43 8.21
CA SER A 117 -16.69 12.54 8.62
C SER A 117 -17.34 13.82 8.09
N VAL A 118 -16.63 14.94 8.17
CA VAL A 118 -17.12 16.22 7.64
C VAL A 118 -17.22 16.19 6.12
N LYS A 119 -16.16 15.73 5.43
CA LYS A 119 -16.11 15.73 3.97
C LYS A 119 -17.17 14.84 3.34
N TYR A 120 -17.39 13.66 3.91
CA TYR A 120 -18.27 12.64 3.34
C TYR A 120 -19.60 12.50 4.07
N ASN A 121 -19.88 13.39 5.04
CA ASN A 121 -21.11 13.38 5.86
C ASN A 121 -21.37 12.01 6.50
N GLN A 122 -20.35 11.47 7.17
CA GLN A 122 -20.42 10.17 7.83
C GLN A 122 -20.46 10.32 9.36
N THR A 123 -21.44 9.72 10.02
CA THR A 123 -21.57 9.67 11.48
C THR A 123 -20.87 8.48 12.08
N ASP A 124 -20.95 7.33 11.43
CA ASP A 124 -20.16 6.16 11.80
C ASP A 124 -18.73 6.29 11.22
N LEU A 125 -17.77 6.51 12.12
CA LEU A 125 -16.37 6.69 11.75
C LEU A 125 -15.70 5.42 11.25
N ARG A 126 -16.35 4.27 11.39
CA ARG A 126 -15.91 3.02 10.77
C ARG A 126 -15.84 3.17 9.25
N ASN A 127 -16.80 3.86 8.65
CA ASN A 127 -16.80 4.13 7.20
C ASN A 127 -15.56 4.89 6.73
N ILE A 128 -14.96 5.71 7.60
CA ILE A 128 -13.70 6.41 7.33
C ILE A 128 -12.50 5.49 7.62
N LEU A 129 -12.53 4.80 8.77
CA LEU A 129 -11.45 3.91 9.21
C LEU A 129 -11.11 2.86 8.16
N GLU A 130 -12.12 2.21 7.63
CA GLU A 130 -11.95 1.06 6.75
C GLU A 130 -11.09 1.39 5.52
N ARG A 131 -11.29 2.55 4.93
CA ARG A 131 -10.49 2.97 3.77
C ARG A 131 -9.20 3.69 4.16
N SER A 132 -9.17 4.44 5.25
CA SER A 132 -7.99 5.20 5.69
C SER A 132 -6.95 4.36 6.43
N SER A 133 -7.26 3.11 6.71
CA SER A 133 -6.37 2.16 7.37
C SER A 133 -5.08 1.90 6.58
N ALA A 134 -3.97 1.70 7.30
CA ALA A 134 -2.69 1.30 6.70
C ALA A 134 -2.76 -0.06 5.95
N ARG A 135 -3.83 -0.82 6.08
CA ARG A 135 -4.06 -2.05 5.33
C ARG A 135 -4.07 -1.82 3.82
N LYS A 136 -4.56 -0.65 3.36
CA LYS A 136 -4.57 -0.28 1.95
C LYS A 136 -3.18 -0.33 1.29
N THR A 137 -2.11 -0.13 2.06
CA THR A 137 -0.73 -0.16 1.54
C THR A 137 -0.32 -1.54 1.02
N ALA A 138 -1.03 -2.62 1.36
CA ALA A 138 -0.73 -3.94 0.81
C ALA A 138 -0.94 -3.96 -0.71
N ILE A 139 -2.07 -3.45 -1.19
CA ILE A 139 -2.31 -3.40 -2.63
C ILE A 139 -1.44 -2.35 -3.35
N GLU A 140 -1.08 -1.26 -2.67
CA GLU A 140 -0.14 -0.26 -3.20
C GLU A 140 1.27 -0.86 -3.39
N VAL A 141 1.72 -1.72 -2.46
CA VAL A 141 2.98 -2.47 -2.61
C VAL A 141 2.91 -3.45 -3.78
N ALA A 142 1.78 -4.13 -3.97
CA ALA A 142 1.60 -5.02 -5.13
C ALA A 142 1.70 -4.24 -6.46
N VAL A 143 1.09 -3.06 -6.56
CA VAL A 143 1.23 -2.15 -7.71
C VAL A 143 2.69 -1.71 -7.89
N GLY A 144 3.35 -1.31 -6.79
CA GLY A 144 4.76 -0.93 -6.80
C GLY A 144 5.68 -2.07 -7.28
N ALA A 145 5.35 -3.32 -6.92
CA ALA A 145 6.09 -4.50 -7.39
C ALA A 145 5.95 -4.72 -8.91
N VAL A 146 4.78 -4.44 -9.49
CA VAL A 146 4.60 -4.45 -10.95
C VAL A 146 5.46 -3.36 -11.61
N ALA A 147 5.43 -2.14 -11.06
CA ALA A 147 6.27 -1.04 -11.56
C ALA A 147 7.77 -1.37 -11.46
N LYS A 148 8.21 -2.00 -10.36
CA LYS A 148 9.61 -2.47 -10.22
C LYS A 148 9.98 -3.47 -11.31
N GLN A 149 9.14 -4.48 -11.57
CA GLN A 149 9.40 -5.47 -12.63
C GLN A 149 9.51 -4.80 -14.01
N MET A 150 8.67 -3.79 -14.28
CA MET A 150 8.79 -3.01 -15.51
C MET A 150 10.13 -2.28 -15.59
N LEU A 151 10.56 -1.62 -14.52
CA LEU A 151 11.82 -0.90 -14.47
C LEU A 151 13.02 -1.84 -14.62
N MET A 152 12.98 -3.01 -14.00
CA MET A 152 14.03 -4.04 -14.12
C MET A 152 14.25 -4.48 -15.57
N GLN A 153 13.20 -4.55 -16.40
CA GLN A 153 13.32 -4.89 -17.81
C GLN A 153 14.03 -3.79 -18.65
N PHE A 154 14.14 -2.59 -18.07
CA PHE A 154 14.95 -1.48 -18.64
C PHE A 154 16.33 -1.35 -17.96
N GLY A 155 16.74 -2.31 -17.14
CA GLY A 155 18.01 -2.29 -16.43
C GLY A 155 18.04 -1.32 -15.24
N VAL A 156 16.87 -0.91 -14.73
CA VAL A 156 16.78 -0.04 -13.56
C VAL A 156 16.53 -0.87 -12.31
N GLU A 157 17.40 -0.75 -11.32
CA GLU A 157 17.27 -1.39 -10.02
C GLU A 157 16.74 -0.41 -8.97
N CYS A 158 15.86 -0.90 -8.09
CA CYS A 158 15.29 -0.11 -7.01
C CYS A 158 15.56 -0.81 -5.67
N SER A 159 16.23 -0.13 -4.76
CA SER A 159 16.49 -0.60 -3.40
C SER A 159 16.03 0.41 -2.34
N SER A 160 15.81 -0.05 -1.12
CA SER A 160 15.46 0.84 0.00
C SER A 160 16.10 0.37 1.30
N LYS A 161 16.47 1.35 2.15
CA LYS A 161 17.05 1.10 3.48
C LYS A 161 16.46 2.06 4.50
N ILE A 162 16.07 1.54 5.66
CA ILE A 162 15.75 2.37 6.83
C ILE A 162 17.07 2.87 7.41
N ILE A 163 17.18 4.17 7.63
CA ILE A 163 18.39 4.82 8.16
C ILE A 163 18.21 5.40 9.56
N GLN A 164 16.96 5.55 10.02
CA GLN A 164 16.66 6.07 11.34
C GLN A 164 15.24 5.63 11.77
N ILE A 165 15.08 5.26 13.06
CA ILE A 165 13.78 5.13 13.73
C ILE A 165 13.90 5.85 15.07
N GLY A 166 13.01 6.83 15.34
CA GLY A 166 13.17 7.71 16.49
C GLY A 166 14.53 8.40 16.45
N ASN A 167 15.35 8.21 17.49
CA ASN A 167 16.73 8.69 17.55
C ASN A 167 17.75 7.61 17.17
N GLY A 168 17.33 6.37 17.00
CA GLY A 168 18.21 5.24 16.68
C GLY A 168 18.69 5.26 15.24
N LYS A 169 19.90 4.77 14.98
CA LYS A 169 20.56 4.70 13.66
C LYS A 169 21.03 3.28 13.31
N THR A 170 21.01 2.36 14.26
CA THR A 170 21.34 0.94 14.08
C THR A 170 20.10 0.07 14.31
N GLU A 171 20.10 -1.17 13.84
CA GLU A 171 18.96 -2.07 14.04
C GLU A 171 18.67 -2.37 15.51
N GLU A 172 19.68 -2.43 16.34
CA GLU A 172 19.54 -2.62 17.78
C GLU A 172 18.89 -1.39 18.45
N GLU A 173 19.37 -0.21 18.09
CA GLU A 173 18.77 1.05 18.53
C GLU A 173 17.32 1.20 18.02
N PHE A 174 17.01 0.77 16.79
CA PHE A 174 15.63 0.78 16.29
C PHE A 174 14.69 -0.02 17.19
N ARG A 175 15.10 -1.23 17.59
CA ARG A 175 14.31 -2.08 18.50
C ARG A 175 14.09 -1.40 19.84
N THR A 176 15.14 -0.82 20.40
CA THR A 176 15.08 -0.09 21.68
C THR A 176 14.10 1.09 21.61
N GLU A 177 14.17 1.90 20.56
CA GLU A 177 13.25 3.04 20.39
C GLU A 177 11.79 2.57 20.18
N ILE A 178 11.58 1.50 19.41
CA ILE A 178 10.24 0.92 19.21
C ILE A 178 9.65 0.41 20.52
N ASP A 179 10.44 -0.28 21.35
CA ASP A 179 9.95 -0.83 22.62
C ASP A 179 9.64 0.30 23.63
N LYS A 180 10.47 1.33 23.71
CA LYS A 180 10.19 2.53 24.52
C LYS A 180 8.88 3.21 24.12
N ALA A 181 8.67 3.43 22.83
CA ALA A 181 7.45 4.06 22.35
C ALA A 181 6.22 3.21 22.63
N LYS A 182 6.34 1.87 22.47
CA LYS A 182 5.27 0.93 22.78
C LYS A 182 4.89 0.95 24.27
N GLU A 183 5.88 0.99 25.18
CA GLU A 183 5.65 1.09 26.62
C GLU A 183 5.00 2.44 26.98
N ALA A 184 5.42 3.52 26.35
CA ALA A 184 4.84 4.85 26.54
C ALA A 184 3.46 5.04 25.88
N GLY A 185 3.01 4.10 25.04
CA GLY A 185 1.79 4.25 24.23
C GLY A 185 1.89 5.36 23.18
N ASP A 186 3.09 5.65 22.71
CA ASP A 186 3.41 6.73 21.78
C ASP A 186 3.74 6.18 20.38
N THR A 187 3.99 7.09 19.43
CA THR A 187 4.35 6.81 18.05
C THR A 187 5.78 7.25 17.74
N LEU A 188 6.37 6.64 16.72
CA LEU A 188 7.71 6.99 16.24
C LEU A 188 7.69 7.42 14.79
N GLY A 189 8.47 8.45 14.48
CA GLY A 189 8.90 8.78 13.13
C GLY A 189 10.13 7.99 12.71
N GLY A 190 10.44 8.02 11.43
CA GLY A 190 11.63 7.38 10.88
C GLY A 190 12.05 8.02 9.56
N LYS A 191 13.26 7.64 9.11
CA LYS A 191 13.80 8.02 7.81
C LYS A 191 14.20 6.76 7.04
N PHE A 192 13.92 6.76 5.77
CA PHE A 192 14.40 5.73 4.84
C PHE A 192 14.93 6.38 3.57
N VAL A 193 15.78 5.66 2.87
CA VAL A 193 16.31 6.05 1.56
C VAL A 193 15.82 5.06 0.54
N VAL A 194 15.44 5.55 -0.63
CA VAL A 194 15.15 4.75 -1.82
C VAL A 194 16.18 5.12 -2.87
N ASN A 195 16.91 4.11 -3.37
CA ASN A 195 17.92 4.28 -4.41
C ASN A 195 17.43 3.66 -5.72
N TYR A 196 17.68 4.35 -6.80
CA TYR A 196 17.48 3.83 -8.15
C TYR A 196 18.83 3.89 -8.89
N GLU A 197 19.23 2.75 -9.45
CA GLU A 197 20.42 2.61 -10.27
C GLU A 197 20.04 2.27 -11.71
N GLY A 198 20.86 2.64 -12.67
CA GLY A 198 20.59 2.37 -14.09
C GLY A 198 19.58 3.32 -14.75
N LEU A 199 19.19 4.42 -14.08
CA LEU A 199 18.29 5.41 -14.66
C LEU A 199 18.97 6.14 -15.84
N PRO A 200 18.24 6.37 -16.95
CA PRO A 200 18.78 7.15 -18.06
C PRO A 200 18.93 8.63 -17.67
N VAL A 201 19.96 9.28 -18.18
CA VAL A 201 20.15 10.73 -18.05
C VAL A 201 19.01 11.46 -18.77
N GLY A 202 18.50 12.54 -18.15
CA GLY A 202 17.45 13.36 -18.73
C GLY A 202 16.04 13.02 -18.28
N LEU A 203 15.88 12.25 -17.20
CA LEU A 203 14.58 12.09 -16.52
C LEU A 203 14.13 13.44 -15.94
N GLY A 204 12.85 13.75 -16.12
CA GLY A 204 12.32 15.06 -15.79
C GLY A 204 12.76 16.13 -16.80
N SER A 205 12.73 17.39 -16.38
CA SER A 205 13.18 18.52 -17.18
C SER A 205 13.50 19.71 -16.29
N TYR A 206 14.49 20.50 -16.66
CA TYR A 206 14.85 21.74 -15.96
C TYR A 206 13.95 22.93 -16.35
N VAL A 207 13.12 22.79 -17.36
CA VAL A 207 12.43 23.88 -18.05
C VAL A 207 11.35 24.55 -17.18
N HIS A 208 10.61 23.75 -16.36
CA HIS A 208 9.53 24.24 -15.52
C HIS A 208 9.27 23.31 -14.34
N TRP A 209 8.79 23.84 -13.22
CA TRP A 209 8.63 23.11 -11.96
C TRP A 209 7.79 21.81 -12.09
N ASP A 210 6.69 21.85 -12.87
CA ASP A 210 5.81 20.70 -13.11
C ASP A 210 6.45 19.58 -13.97
N ARG A 211 7.60 19.86 -14.56
CA ARG A 211 8.40 18.92 -15.37
C ARG A 211 9.67 18.47 -14.67
N MET A 212 10.09 19.16 -13.61
CA MET A 212 11.22 18.74 -12.78
C MET A 212 10.92 17.38 -12.13
N LEU A 213 11.95 16.56 -11.91
CA LEU A 213 11.78 15.22 -11.37
C LEU A 213 11.24 15.25 -9.94
N ASP A 214 11.78 16.14 -9.10
CA ASP A 214 11.30 16.39 -7.73
C ASP A 214 9.85 16.86 -7.71
N GLY A 215 9.46 17.77 -8.60
CA GLY A 215 8.07 18.20 -8.75
C GLY A 215 7.12 17.05 -9.12
N LYS A 216 7.56 16.13 -9.99
CA LYS A 216 6.78 14.94 -10.36
C LYS A 216 6.71 13.89 -9.24
N ILE A 217 7.73 13.79 -8.42
CA ILE A 217 7.74 12.87 -7.26
C ILE A 217 6.84 13.41 -6.15
N ALA A 218 6.73 14.74 -6.01
CA ALA A 218 5.90 15.40 -5.00
C ALA A 218 4.40 15.43 -5.33
N GLN A 219 4.01 15.26 -6.61
CA GLN A 219 2.61 15.18 -7.05
C GLN A 219 1.99 13.82 -6.76
#